data_b307ea89a2c567bc6c41f3910016c355
#
_entry.id   b307ea89a2c567bc6c41f3910016c355
#
_cell.length_a   1.000
_cell.length_b   1.000
_cell.length_c   1.000
_cell.angle_alpha   90.00
_cell.angle_beta   90.00
_cell.angle_gamma   90.00
#
_symmetry.space_group_name_H-M   'P 1'
#
loop_
_entity.id
_entity.type
_entity.pdbx_description
1 polymer ?
#
loop_
_entity_poly.entity_id
_entity_poly.type
_entity_poly.pdbx_seq_one_letter_code
_entity_poly.pdbx_strand_id
1 'polypeptide(L)'
;MRFLGRLFSVVCVLSVLSACSDKAESLPIVPYPQDVVIETGSFNALGAKVISEGLDDAEIALVDKFGKQIASASGNKKGLSKIVFRRDDSLEKEAYRLEIGNCKAVAYSSSYNGTLYAVMTLMQLMPAGVYSGSYDEEADWTIPCAKINDKPRFGYRGALLDCSRHFFEADEIKKFLDVMAMYKLNRFHWHLTDDHGWRVEIKKYPLLTEVGSIRNGTMIGWDARSNDGIRYGGYYTQEQLRDIVAYAAERGIEIVPEIDLPAHIVSALTAYPHLGCTGGPYNLMTVWDIAKDVLCVGKDSSFEFLEDVLSEVCDIFPYEYIHIGGDECPKIRWENCPKCQARIKELGLKDTDKWTAEHYLQNYVTARVQKFLATKGKKVIGWDEILEGDLAPGATIMSWRGEKGGIEAANKGFDAIMTPCEYCYLNYCQSDKPELEPVGFHEYVPVEKCYNYEPLGGIPQEAHHHILGVQCNVWTEFIATPAHVQYMLLPRMLAISEVQWSCPEDKDFERFKADVISHQMPVLKSLGYTYCKVIED
;
A
#
# COMPACT_ATOMS: atom_id res chain seq x y z
N MET A 1 29.54 45.92 82.32
CA MET A 1 30.06 45.11 81.21
C MET A 1 28.85 44.43 80.56
N ARG A 2 28.51 44.89 79.36
CA ARG A 2 27.27 44.43 78.64
C ARG A 2 27.65 43.40 77.61
N PHE A 3 27.03 42.20 77.63
CA PHE A 3 27.08 41.22 76.62
C PHE A 3 25.96 41.49 75.60
N LEU A 4 26.32 41.71 74.32
CA LEU A 4 25.40 41.73 73.24
C LEU A 4 25.39 40.34 72.56
N GLY A 5 24.28 39.61 72.66
CA GLY A 5 23.99 38.41 71.92
C GLY A 5 23.48 38.79 70.55
N ARG A 6 24.14 38.32 69.47
CA ARG A 6 23.64 38.38 68.06
C ARG A 6 22.80 37.14 67.79
N LEU A 7 21.52 37.37 67.54
CA LEU A 7 20.62 36.35 66.95
C LEU A 7 20.94 36.28 65.43
N PHE A 8 21.33 35.10 64.96
CA PHE A 8 21.38 34.77 63.54
C PHE A 8 20.05 34.14 63.15
N SER A 9 19.23 34.87 62.34
CA SER A 9 18.05 34.33 61.68
C SER A 9 18.50 33.61 60.41
N VAL A 10 18.36 32.29 60.36
CA VAL A 10 18.51 31.49 59.17
C VAL A 10 17.19 31.59 58.38
N VAL A 11 17.21 32.34 57.28
CA VAL A 11 16.12 32.34 56.31
C VAL A 11 16.35 31.14 55.36
N CYS A 12 15.60 30.07 55.54
CA CYS A 12 15.48 29.02 54.54
C CYS A 12 14.67 29.55 53.34
N VAL A 13 15.35 29.90 52.28
CA VAL A 13 14.72 30.13 50.96
C VAL A 13 14.42 28.75 50.38
N LEU A 14 13.17 28.29 50.47
CA LEU A 14 12.65 27.21 49.66
C LEU A 14 12.52 27.74 48.22
N SER A 15 13.54 27.49 47.40
CA SER A 15 13.40 27.57 45.92
C SER A 15 12.47 26.43 45.47
N VAL A 16 11.21 26.77 45.28
CA VAL A 16 10.28 25.93 44.49
C VAL A 16 10.80 25.99 43.05
N LEU A 17 11.55 24.97 42.65
CA LEU A 17 11.79 24.69 41.24
C LEU A 17 10.44 24.28 40.65
N SER A 18 9.75 25.27 40.07
CA SER A 18 8.65 25.04 39.14
C SER A 18 9.29 24.40 37.91
N ALA A 19 9.34 23.08 37.86
CA ALA A 19 9.54 22.41 36.59
C ALA A 19 8.29 22.71 35.74
N CYS A 20 8.35 23.74 34.90
CA CYS A 20 7.49 23.83 33.75
C CYS A 20 7.77 22.55 32.96
N SER A 21 6.91 21.55 33.03
CA SER A 21 6.86 20.53 32.02
C SER A 21 6.37 21.26 30.76
N ASP A 22 7.28 21.53 29.83
CA ASP A 22 6.88 22.01 28.50
C ASP A 22 5.87 20.99 27.97
N LYS A 23 4.67 21.48 27.64
CA LYS A 23 3.64 20.67 27.02
C LYS A 23 4.17 20.30 25.64
N ALA A 24 4.19 19.00 25.29
CA ALA A 24 4.53 18.59 23.93
C ALA A 24 3.63 19.34 22.94
N GLU A 25 4.19 19.86 21.87
CA GLU A 25 3.42 20.61 20.88
C GLU A 25 2.68 19.67 19.93
N SER A 26 3.23 18.48 19.63
CA SER A 26 2.64 17.43 18.79
C SER A 26 2.99 16.04 19.32
N LEU A 27 2.37 15.01 18.76
CA LEU A 27 2.71 13.60 18.96
C LEU A 27 3.41 13.07 17.71
N PRO A 28 4.48 12.25 17.83
CA PRO A 28 5.24 11.75 16.68
C PRO A 28 4.54 10.58 15.97
N ILE A 29 3.29 10.79 15.56
CA ILE A 29 2.43 9.79 14.93
C ILE A 29 2.31 10.07 13.42
N VAL A 30 2.47 9.06 12.60
CA VAL A 30 2.25 9.09 11.15
C VAL A 30 1.39 7.88 10.76
N PRO A 31 0.29 8.05 10.03
CA PRO A 31 -0.37 9.31 9.71
C PRO A 31 -0.92 10.00 10.96
N TYR A 32 -0.93 11.34 10.93
CA TYR A 32 -1.38 12.13 12.08
C TYR A 32 -2.89 12.00 12.28
N PRO A 33 -3.34 11.75 13.52
CA PRO A 33 -4.77 11.62 13.82
C PRO A 33 -5.56 12.92 13.56
N GLN A 34 -6.84 12.79 13.22
CA GLN A 34 -7.70 13.91 12.87
C GLN A 34 -7.99 14.88 14.03
N ASP A 35 -8.11 14.37 15.27
CA ASP A 35 -8.37 15.21 16.44
C ASP A 35 -7.46 14.78 17.59
N VAL A 36 -6.56 15.66 17.99
CA VAL A 36 -5.57 15.43 19.05
C VAL A 36 -5.58 16.58 20.06
N VAL A 37 -5.87 16.25 21.31
CA VAL A 37 -5.76 17.19 22.43
C VAL A 37 -4.69 16.69 23.40
N ILE A 38 -3.54 17.34 23.42
CA ILE A 38 -2.47 17.01 24.37
C ILE A 38 -2.80 17.64 25.72
N GLU A 39 -2.79 16.84 26.77
CA GLU A 39 -3.11 17.25 28.16
C GLU A 39 -1.83 17.32 29.02
N THR A 40 -1.92 17.96 30.17
CA THR A 40 -0.79 18.02 31.11
C THR A 40 -0.61 16.66 31.78
N GLY A 41 0.65 16.19 31.90
CA GLY A 41 1.02 14.93 32.53
C GLY A 41 1.57 13.91 31.55
N SER A 42 1.93 12.76 32.05
CA SER A 42 2.50 11.67 31.24
C SER A 42 2.06 10.30 31.77
N PHE A 43 1.99 9.36 30.83
CA PHE A 43 1.72 7.94 31.04
C PHE A 43 3.01 7.15 30.90
N ASN A 44 3.38 6.38 31.92
CA ASN A 44 4.51 5.47 31.80
C ASN A 44 4.02 4.09 31.31
N ALA A 45 4.40 3.73 30.10
CA ALA A 45 4.00 2.48 29.46
C ALA A 45 4.91 1.29 29.83
N LEU A 46 6.02 1.49 30.57
CA LEU A 46 6.95 0.43 30.94
C LEU A 46 6.22 -0.69 31.70
N GLY A 47 6.17 -1.89 31.10
CA GLY A 47 5.53 -3.06 31.72
C GLY A 47 4.05 -2.86 32.02
N ALA A 48 3.36 -1.97 31.33
CA ALA A 48 1.93 -1.71 31.52
C ALA A 48 1.10 -2.98 31.30
N LYS A 49 0.09 -3.19 32.15
CA LYS A 49 -0.83 -4.31 32.01
C LYS A 49 -1.86 -4.00 30.94
N VAL A 50 -1.90 -4.83 29.89
CA VAL A 50 -2.89 -4.75 28.82
C VAL A 50 -4.14 -5.57 29.18
N ILE A 51 -5.34 -5.04 28.89
CA ILE A 51 -6.63 -5.62 29.29
C ILE A 51 -7.63 -5.43 28.15
N SER A 52 -8.39 -6.48 27.83
CA SER A 52 -9.48 -6.47 26.84
C SER A 52 -10.85 -6.46 27.56
N GLU A 53 -11.77 -5.59 27.15
CA GLU A 53 -13.12 -5.49 27.71
C GLU A 53 -14.17 -5.44 26.58
N GLY A 54 -14.98 -6.49 26.45
CA GLY A 54 -16.09 -6.57 25.47
C GLY A 54 -15.64 -6.77 24.02
N LEU A 55 -14.39 -7.17 23.76
CA LEU A 55 -13.84 -7.45 22.45
C LEU A 55 -14.17 -8.89 22.01
N ASP A 56 -14.14 -9.14 20.69
CA ASP A 56 -14.25 -10.50 20.16
C ASP A 56 -12.90 -11.27 20.25
N ASP A 57 -12.92 -12.57 19.89
CA ASP A 57 -11.75 -13.43 20.02
C ASP A 57 -10.56 -12.99 19.17
N ALA A 58 -10.79 -12.44 17.96
CA ALA A 58 -9.72 -11.97 17.08
C ALA A 58 -9.09 -10.67 17.64
N GLU A 59 -9.90 -9.77 18.14
CA GLU A 59 -9.45 -8.55 18.78
C GLU A 59 -8.69 -8.84 20.09
N ILE A 60 -9.17 -9.81 20.91
CA ILE A 60 -8.48 -10.28 22.10
C ILE A 60 -7.10 -10.83 21.74
N ALA A 61 -6.99 -11.66 20.69
CA ALA A 61 -5.72 -12.21 20.25
C ALA A 61 -4.73 -11.11 19.81
N LEU A 62 -5.21 -10.08 19.11
CA LEU A 62 -4.43 -8.90 18.73
C LEU A 62 -3.92 -8.13 19.95
N VAL A 63 -4.80 -7.83 20.90
CA VAL A 63 -4.48 -7.10 22.13
C VAL A 63 -3.53 -7.90 23.03
N ASP A 64 -3.68 -9.22 23.10
CA ASP A 64 -2.77 -10.11 23.83
C ASP A 64 -1.38 -10.15 23.19
N LYS A 65 -1.30 -10.15 21.84
CA LYS A 65 -0.04 -10.06 21.08
C LYS A 65 0.67 -8.73 21.43
N PHE A 66 -0.04 -7.62 21.40
CA PHE A 66 0.49 -6.31 21.80
C PHE A 66 0.98 -6.30 23.25
N GLY A 67 0.22 -6.89 24.19
CA GLY A 67 0.63 -7.04 25.58
C GLY A 67 1.92 -7.85 25.75
N LYS A 68 2.10 -8.92 24.96
CA LYS A 68 3.34 -9.72 24.93
C LYS A 68 4.52 -8.92 24.37
N GLN A 69 4.30 -8.09 23.35
CA GLN A 69 5.33 -7.21 22.78
C GLN A 69 5.81 -6.19 23.81
N ILE A 70 4.89 -5.51 24.54
CA ILE A 70 5.24 -4.61 25.65
C ILE A 70 6.04 -5.37 26.73
N ALA A 71 5.57 -6.53 27.15
CA ALA A 71 6.25 -7.31 28.19
C ALA A 71 7.68 -7.68 27.78
N SER A 72 7.87 -8.18 26.55
CA SER A 72 9.19 -8.51 26.01
C SER A 72 10.09 -7.28 25.93
N ALA A 73 9.63 -6.21 25.29
CA ALA A 73 10.39 -4.98 25.10
C ALA A 73 10.74 -4.26 26.41
N SER A 74 9.94 -4.45 27.46
CA SER A 74 10.21 -3.91 28.81
C SER A 74 11.08 -4.82 29.68
N GLY A 75 11.64 -5.91 29.12
CA GLY A 75 12.41 -6.89 29.90
C GLY A 75 11.57 -7.63 30.96
N ASN A 76 10.29 -7.82 30.70
CA ASN A 76 9.29 -8.41 31.61
C ASN A 76 9.15 -7.63 32.94
N LYS A 77 9.53 -6.36 32.99
CA LYS A 77 9.28 -5.48 34.15
C LYS A 77 7.77 -5.34 34.35
N LYS A 78 7.33 -5.25 35.59
CA LYS A 78 5.91 -5.04 35.94
C LYS A 78 5.68 -3.58 36.27
N GLY A 79 4.97 -2.87 35.42
CA GLY A 79 4.52 -1.50 35.66
C GLY A 79 3.23 -1.44 36.48
N LEU A 80 2.89 -0.25 36.94
CA LEU A 80 1.64 0.03 37.66
C LEU A 80 0.53 0.50 36.73
N SER A 81 0.89 0.93 35.52
CA SER A 81 -0.01 1.48 34.51
C SER A 81 -0.82 0.38 33.83
N LYS A 82 -1.96 0.79 33.25
CA LYS A 82 -2.86 -0.10 32.53
C LYS A 82 -3.20 0.48 31.15
N ILE A 83 -3.24 -0.38 30.14
CA ILE A 83 -3.80 -0.08 28.82
C ILE A 83 -5.03 -0.96 28.65
N VAL A 84 -6.19 -0.35 28.46
CA VAL A 84 -7.48 -1.06 28.37
C VAL A 84 -8.04 -0.86 26.97
N PHE A 85 -8.33 -1.93 26.27
CA PHE A 85 -9.07 -1.91 25.02
C PHE A 85 -10.52 -2.26 25.30
N ARG A 86 -11.45 -1.44 24.81
CA ARG A 86 -12.86 -1.54 25.12
C ARG A 86 -13.72 -1.37 23.87
N ARG A 87 -14.73 -2.22 23.72
CA ARG A 87 -15.75 -2.09 22.68
C ARG A 87 -16.58 -0.81 22.86
N ASP A 88 -16.76 -0.07 21.77
CA ASP A 88 -17.68 1.06 21.64
C ASP A 88 -18.34 1.03 20.26
N ASP A 89 -19.52 0.42 20.18
CA ASP A 89 -20.24 0.19 18.92
C ASP A 89 -20.82 1.49 18.32
N SER A 90 -20.67 2.63 18.97
CA SER A 90 -21.03 3.94 18.42
C SER A 90 -20.01 4.50 17.44
N LEU A 91 -18.77 3.95 17.41
CA LEU A 91 -17.71 4.37 16.49
C LEU A 91 -17.90 3.75 15.10
N GLU A 92 -17.43 4.45 14.07
CA GLU A 92 -17.34 3.90 12.70
C GLU A 92 -16.32 2.73 12.66
N LYS A 93 -16.45 1.83 11.66
CA LYS A 93 -15.66 0.58 11.62
C LYS A 93 -14.16 0.76 11.68
N GLU A 94 -13.58 1.80 11.12
CA GLU A 94 -12.13 2.02 11.14
C GLU A 94 -11.72 3.13 12.10
N ALA A 95 -12.69 3.68 12.85
CA ALA A 95 -12.44 4.70 13.86
C ALA A 95 -11.98 4.10 15.19
N TYR A 96 -11.21 4.89 15.92
CA TYR A 96 -10.84 4.62 17.30
C TYR A 96 -10.75 5.90 18.13
N ARG A 97 -10.86 5.75 19.43
CA ARG A 97 -10.62 6.83 20.41
C ARG A 97 -9.62 6.37 21.45
N LEU A 98 -8.61 7.20 21.74
CA LEU A 98 -7.64 6.97 22.81
C LEU A 98 -7.77 8.06 23.88
N GLU A 99 -7.81 7.65 25.14
CA GLU A 99 -7.78 8.52 26.30
C GLU A 99 -6.56 8.12 27.14
N ILE A 100 -5.48 8.89 27.07
CA ILE A 100 -4.21 8.62 27.76
C ILE A 100 -4.09 9.54 28.96
N GLY A 101 -4.28 9.01 30.15
CA GLY A 101 -4.10 9.70 31.44
C GLY A 101 -2.90 9.14 32.20
N ASN A 102 -2.52 9.74 33.34
CA ASN A 102 -1.27 9.46 34.07
C ASN A 102 -1.03 7.98 34.44
N CYS A 103 -2.09 7.21 34.73
CA CYS A 103 -1.95 5.82 35.19
C CYS A 103 -2.71 4.82 34.32
N LYS A 104 -3.53 5.31 33.40
CA LYS A 104 -4.41 4.47 32.55
C LYS A 104 -4.56 5.09 31.18
N ALA A 105 -4.36 4.27 30.16
CA ALA A 105 -4.76 4.55 28.78
C ALA A 105 -5.98 3.68 28.43
N VAL A 106 -6.98 4.23 27.74
CA VAL A 106 -8.14 3.48 27.26
C VAL A 106 -8.28 3.70 25.77
N ALA A 107 -8.30 2.60 25.01
CA ALA A 107 -8.59 2.57 23.58
C ALA A 107 -10.03 2.07 23.38
N TYR A 108 -10.82 2.78 22.61
CA TYR A 108 -12.18 2.40 22.22
C TYR A 108 -12.24 2.15 20.73
N SER A 109 -12.92 1.10 20.30
CA SER A 109 -13.12 0.71 18.91
C SER A 109 -14.39 -0.11 18.74
N SER A 110 -14.93 -0.16 17.52
CA SER A 110 -16.12 -0.97 17.17
C SER A 110 -15.80 -2.19 16.32
N SER A 111 -14.52 -2.38 15.94
CA SER A 111 -14.10 -3.45 15.01
C SER A 111 -12.64 -3.81 15.19
N TYR A 112 -12.25 -4.94 14.59
CA TYR A 112 -10.86 -5.39 14.51
C TYR A 112 -9.92 -4.29 13.97
N ASN A 113 -10.29 -3.65 12.85
CA ASN A 113 -9.44 -2.62 12.25
C ASN A 113 -9.31 -1.38 13.13
N GLY A 114 -10.39 -0.93 13.78
CA GLY A 114 -10.31 0.17 14.77
C GLY A 114 -9.38 -0.19 15.94
N THR A 115 -9.48 -1.42 16.46
CA THR A 115 -8.58 -1.94 17.51
C THR A 115 -7.13 -1.97 17.03
N LEU A 116 -6.89 -2.46 15.81
CA LEU A 116 -5.56 -2.52 15.19
C LEU A 116 -4.94 -1.13 15.05
N TYR A 117 -5.69 -0.14 14.56
CA TYR A 117 -5.16 1.21 14.39
C TYR A 117 -4.88 1.91 15.72
N ALA A 118 -5.68 1.64 16.75
CA ALA A 118 -5.37 2.09 18.12
C ALA A 118 -4.07 1.45 18.64
N VAL A 119 -3.85 0.15 18.38
CA VAL A 119 -2.58 -0.53 18.70
C VAL A 119 -1.42 0.10 17.96
N MET A 120 -1.53 0.32 16.64
CA MET A 120 -0.46 0.94 15.83
C MET A 120 -0.13 2.35 16.33
N THR A 121 -1.12 3.15 16.68
CA THR A 121 -0.92 4.48 17.26
C THR A 121 -0.20 4.43 18.60
N LEU A 122 -0.59 3.52 19.50
CA LEU A 122 0.10 3.32 20.77
C LEU A 122 1.54 2.83 20.59
N MET A 123 1.79 1.94 19.61
CA MET A 123 3.15 1.45 19.31
C MET A 123 4.05 2.57 18.81
N GLN A 124 3.53 3.50 18.01
CA GLN A 124 4.30 4.67 17.55
C GLN A 124 4.64 5.64 18.69
N LEU A 125 3.89 5.65 19.78
CA LEU A 125 4.18 6.44 20.99
C LEU A 125 5.12 5.73 21.96
N MET A 126 5.55 4.50 21.67
CA MET A 126 6.41 3.67 22.50
C MET A 126 7.80 3.47 21.87
N PRO A 127 8.79 3.00 22.64
CA PRO A 127 10.09 2.66 22.09
C PRO A 127 10.01 1.66 20.93
N ALA A 128 10.91 1.80 19.94
CA ALA A 128 10.99 0.93 18.76
C ALA A 128 11.05 -0.57 19.10
N GLY A 129 11.64 -0.92 20.25
CA GLY A 129 11.69 -2.31 20.74
C GLY A 129 10.31 -2.99 20.89
N VAL A 130 9.21 -2.23 20.96
CA VAL A 130 7.85 -2.79 21.01
C VAL A 130 7.51 -3.57 19.73
N TYR A 131 8.01 -3.14 18.57
CA TYR A 131 7.76 -3.82 17.29
C TYR A 131 8.49 -5.18 17.19
N SER A 132 9.73 -5.24 17.69
CA SER A 132 10.59 -6.43 17.62
C SER A 132 10.56 -7.30 18.88
N GLY A 133 10.01 -6.78 19.98
CA GLY A 133 10.11 -7.39 21.31
C GLY A 133 11.50 -7.25 21.93
N SER A 134 12.37 -6.38 21.40
CA SER A 134 13.75 -6.18 21.88
C SER A 134 13.78 -5.28 23.09
N TYR A 135 14.45 -5.74 24.16
CA TYR A 135 14.62 -4.96 25.39
C TYR A 135 15.76 -3.95 25.24
N ASP A 136 15.48 -2.71 25.65
CA ASP A 136 16.46 -1.64 25.81
C ASP A 136 16.26 -1.01 27.19
N GLU A 137 17.32 -1.02 28.01
CA GLU A 137 17.27 -0.52 29.40
C GLU A 137 17.12 1.00 29.46
N GLU A 138 17.63 1.71 28.45
CA GLU A 138 17.63 3.18 28.38
C GLU A 138 16.42 3.74 27.62
N ALA A 139 15.54 2.89 27.09
CA ALA A 139 14.39 3.31 26.33
C ALA A 139 13.41 4.14 27.18
N ASP A 140 12.98 5.28 26.64
CA ASP A 140 11.95 6.11 27.25
C ASP A 140 10.55 5.56 26.96
N TRP A 141 9.82 5.20 28.02
CA TRP A 141 8.45 4.69 27.99
C TRP A 141 7.41 5.76 28.36
N THR A 142 7.81 7.02 28.35
CA THR A 142 6.97 8.15 28.77
C THR A 142 6.15 8.66 27.59
N ILE A 143 4.83 8.56 27.67
CA ILE A 143 3.89 9.03 26.64
C ILE A 143 3.16 10.26 27.20
N PRO A 144 3.04 11.38 26.48
CA PRO A 144 2.22 12.51 26.89
C PRO A 144 0.76 12.10 27.13
N CYS A 145 0.11 12.67 28.15
CA CYS A 145 -1.33 12.53 28.30
C CYS A 145 -2.03 13.21 27.13
N ALA A 146 -2.98 12.52 26.52
CA ALA A 146 -3.68 13.01 25.34
C ALA A 146 -5.06 12.38 25.17
N LYS A 147 -5.92 13.07 24.43
CA LYS A 147 -7.16 12.53 23.86
C LYS A 147 -7.02 12.55 22.34
N ILE A 148 -7.30 11.43 21.73
CA ILE A 148 -7.23 11.24 20.28
C ILE A 148 -8.58 10.68 19.82
N ASN A 149 -9.23 11.35 18.86
CA ASN A 149 -10.35 10.79 18.11
C ASN A 149 -9.90 10.70 16.66
N ASP A 150 -9.93 9.51 16.08
CA ASP A 150 -9.29 9.28 14.81
C ASP A 150 -10.06 8.30 13.93
N LYS A 151 -10.04 8.58 12.62
CA LYS A 151 -10.59 7.72 11.56
C LYS A 151 -9.93 8.06 10.22
N PRO A 152 -9.91 7.14 9.25
CA PRO A 152 -9.35 7.43 7.94
C PRO A 152 -10.24 8.39 7.14
N ARG A 153 -9.61 9.23 6.31
CA ARG A 153 -10.26 10.06 5.29
C ARG A 153 -10.84 9.21 4.16
N PHE A 154 -10.09 8.19 3.71
CA PHE A 154 -10.49 7.30 2.62
C PHE A 154 -10.57 5.84 3.07
N GLY A 155 -11.53 5.11 2.51
CA GLY A 155 -11.70 3.67 2.74
C GLY A 155 -10.67 2.80 2.02
N TYR A 156 -10.16 3.23 0.85
CA TYR A 156 -9.10 2.57 0.10
C TYR A 156 -7.77 3.30 0.33
N ARG A 157 -6.82 2.63 0.96
CA ARG A 157 -5.47 3.15 1.25
C ARG A 157 -4.45 2.14 0.78
N GLY A 158 -4.05 2.30 -0.50
CA GLY A 158 -3.30 1.29 -1.23
C GLY A 158 -1.80 1.51 -1.34
N ALA A 159 -1.09 0.41 -1.54
CA ALA A 159 0.26 0.38 -2.08
C ALA A 159 0.42 -0.80 -3.04
N LEU A 160 1.07 -0.58 -4.20
CA LEU A 160 1.38 -1.59 -5.20
C LEU A 160 2.84 -2.01 -5.09
N LEU A 161 3.08 -3.32 -5.25
CA LEU A 161 4.40 -3.88 -5.55
C LEU A 161 4.34 -4.74 -6.81
N ASP A 162 5.17 -4.39 -7.79
CA ASP A 162 5.40 -5.19 -8.99
C ASP A 162 6.35 -6.35 -8.67
N CYS A 163 5.84 -7.59 -8.79
CA CYS A 163 6.62 -8.82 -8.65
C CYS A 163 6.91 -9.50 -9.99
N SER A 164 6.42 -8.93 -11.09
CA SER A 164 6.63 -9.50 -12.42
C SER A 164 7.97 -9.11 -13.02
N ARG A 165 8.33 -7.80 -13.03
CA ARG A 165 9.61 -7.35 -13.56
C ARG A 165 10.75 -7.87 -12.71
N HIS A 166 10.65 -7.74 -11.37
CA HIS A 166 11.53 -8.47 -10.45
C HIS A 166 10.71 -9.24 -9.41
N PHE A 167 11.13 -10.48 -9.16
CA PHE A 167 10.47 -11.39 -8.21
C PHE A 167 11.02 -11.18 -6.80
N PHE A 168 10.14 -11.13 -5.81
CA PHE A 168 10.47 -11.03 -4.40
C PHE A 168 9.93 -12.25 -3.66
N GLU A 169 10.74 -12.82 -2.76
CA GLU A 169 10.35 -13.99 -1.96
C GLU A 169 9.20 -13.66 -0.99
N ALA A 170 8.46 -14.68 -0.57
CA ALA A 170 7.29 -14.54 0.31
C ALA A 170 7.58 -13.75 1.60
N ASP A 171 8.76 -13.93 2.18
CA ASP A 171 9.15 -13.21 3.40
C ASP A 171 9.36 -11.70 3.16
N GLU A 172 9.78 -11.31 1.95
CA GLU A 172 9.91 -9.90 1.59
C GLU A 172 8.54 -9.25 1.35
N ILE A 173 7.58 -10.01 0.80
CA ILE A 173 6.17 -9.56 0.70
C ILE A 173 5.60 -9.34 2.11
N LYS A 174 5.88 -10.24 3.05
CA LYS A 174 5.44 -10.08 4.45
C LYS A 174 6.03 -8.83 5.11
N LYS A 175 7.30 -8.50 4.85
CA LYS A 175 7.92 -7.25 5.32
C LYS A 175 7.26 -6.01 4.71
N PHE A 176 6.88 -6.07 3.42
CA PHE A 176 6.15 -5.00 2.76
C PHE A 176 4.78 -4.79 3.42
N LEU A 177 4.06 -5.87 3.74
CA LEU A 177 2.80 -5.82 4.48
C LEU A 177 2.97 -5.28 5.91
N ASP A 178 4.08 -5.60 6.58
CA ASP A 178 4.37 -5.07 7.92
C ASP A 178 4.49 -3.55 7.92
N VAL A 179 5.25 -2.99 6.97
CA VAL A 179 5.40 -1.52 6.88
C VAL A 179 4.12 -0.84 6.43
N MET A 180 3.31 -1.46 5.57
CA MET A 180 1.98 -0.96 5.24
C MET A 180 1.09 -0.86 6.49
N ALA A 181 1.06 -1.90 7.31
CA ALA A 181 0.26 -1.94 8.54
C ALA A 181 0.69 -0.89 9.57
N MET A 182 2.01 -0.67 9.73
CA MET A 182 2.56 0.36 10.62
C MET A 182 1.98 1.76 10.33
N TYR A 183 1.75 2.04 9.05
CA TYR A 183 1.24 3.33 8.56
C TYR A 183 -0.22 3.29 8.11
N LYS A 184 -0.99 2.30 8.59
CA LYS A 184 -2.46 2.18 8.45
C LYS A 184 -2.95 2.06 7.00
N LEU A 185 -2.12 1.59 6.06
CA LEU A 185 -2.57 1.18 4.73
C LEU A 185 -3.34 -0.14 4.84
N ASN A 186 -4.37 -0.32 3.98
CA ASN A 186 -5.27 -1.46 4.09
C ASN A 186 -5.53 -2.20 2.77
N ARG A 187 -4.86 -1.82 1.67
CA ARG A 187 -4.99 -2.49 0.36
C ARG A 187 -3.61 -2.73 -0.23
N PHE A 188 -3.25 -4.00 -0.38
CA PHE A 188 -2.04 -4.40 -1.09
C PHE A 188 -2.40 -4.77 -2.53
N HIS A 189 -2.04 -3.93 -3.48
CA HIS A 189 -2.15 -4.22 -4.90
C HIS A 189 -0.92 -5.02 -5.34
N TRP A 190 -1.13 -6.28 -5.67
CA TRP A 190 -0.06 -7.21 -6.01
C TRP A 190 -0.02 -7.46 -7.51
N HIS A 191 0.92 -6.82 -8.22
CA HIS A 191 1.10 -7.01 -9.65
C HIS A 191 1.88 -8.29 -9.92
N LEU A 192 1.17 -9.32 -10.35
CA LEU A 192 1.64 -10.71 -10.37
C LEU A 192 1.98 -11.22 -11.77
N THR A 193 1.54 -10.56 -12.83
CA THR A 193 1.72 -11.02 -14.21
C THR A 193 2.00 -9.87 -15.15
N ASP A 194 2.99 -10.06 -16.06
CA ASP A 194 3.40 -9.09 -17.05
C ASP A 194 4.22 -9.78 -18.16
N ASP A 195 4.74 -9.05 -19.12
CA ASP A 195 5.57 -9.53 -20.24
C ASP A 195 6.88 -10.21 -19.79
N HIS A 196 7.35 -9.88 -18.58
CA HIS A 196 8.64 -10.30 -18.04
C HIS A 196 8.55 -11.51 -17.11
N GLY A 197 7.34 -11.89 -16.70
CA GLY A 197 7.15 -13.05 -15.85
C GLY A 197 5.73 -13.25 -15.33
N TRP A 198 5.33 -14.49 -15.26
CA TRP A 198 4.10 -14.96 -14.62
C TRP A 198 4.41 -15.49 -13.23
N ARG A 199 3.78 -14.94 -12.17
CA ARG A 199 4.17 -15.22 -10.78
C ARG A 199 3.16 -16.02 -9.96
N VAL A 200 2.03 -16.41 -10.56
CA VAL A 200 0.94 -17.12 -9.88
C VAL A 200 0.87 -18.56 -10.37
N GLU A 201 0.93 -19.54 -9.46
CA GLU A 201 0.64 -20.93 -9.81
C GLU A 201 -0.83 -21.08 -10.21
N ILE A 202 -1.06 -21.54 -11.44
CA ILE A 202 -2.37 -21.93 -11.96
C ILE A 202 -2.31 -23.44 -12.29
N LYS A 203 -2.97 -24.26 -11.49
CA LYS A 203 -2.86 -25.72 -11.58
C LYS A 203 -3.35 -26.27 -12.91
N LYS A 204 -4.36 -25.63 -13.50
CA LYS A 204 -4.87 -26.00 -14.82
C LYS A 204 -3.89 -25.67 -15.95
N TYR A 205 -3.01 -24.71 -15.75
CA TYR A 205 -2.05 -24.23 -16.75
C TYR A 205 -0.60 -24.22 -16.21
N PRO A 206 0.02 -25.40 -15.97
CA PRO A 206 1.31 -25.50 -15.28
C PRO A 206 2.47 -24.83 -16.04
N LEU A 207 2.41 -24.74 -17.39
CA LEU A 207 3.45 -24.07 -18.15
C LEU A 207 3.54 -22.56 -17.86
N LEU A 208 2.52 -21.94 -17.26
CA LEU A 208 2.58 -20.55 -16.83
C LEU A 208 3.73 -20.32 -15.85
N THR A 209 3.96 -21.28 -14.95
CA THR A 209 5.05 -21.21 -13.97
C THR A 209 6.31 -21.97 -14.43
N GLU A 210 6.18 -23.07 -15.18
CA GLU A 210 7.34 -23.82 -15.66
C GLU A 210 8.11 -23.07 -16.77
N VAL A 211 7.41 -22.32 -17.62
CA VAL A 211 7.95 -21.58 -18.77
C VAL A 211 7.77 -20.07 -18.59
N GLY A 212 6.53 -19.64 -18.32
CA GLY A 212 6.17 -18.23 -18.26
C GLY A 212 6.75 -17.44 -17.08
N SER A 213 7.32 -18.11 -16.07
CA SER A 213 7.94 -17.47 -14.93
C SER A 213 9.43 -17.18 -15.09
N ILE A 214 10.08 -17.66 -16.17
CA ILE A 214 11.55 -17.67 -16.29
C ILE A 214 12.00 -17.03 -17.60
N ARG A 215 12.72 -15.91 -17.50
CA ARG A 215 13.36 -15.25 -18.65
C ARG A 215 14.86 -15.55 -18.75
N ASN A 216 15.44 -15.42 -19.94
CA ASN A 216 16.84 -15.74 -20.22
C ASN A 216 17.74 -14.50 -20.23
N GLY A 217 17.68 -13.73 -19.15
CA GLY A 217 18.47 -12.53 -18.94
C GLY A 217 17.63 -11.29 -18.68
N THR A 218 18.29 -10.24 -18.24
CA THR A 218 17.70 -8.93 -17.95
C THR A 218 18.60 -7.83 -18.51
N MET A 219 18.04 -6.78 -19.09
CA MET A 219 18.83 -5.63 -19.54
C MET A 219 19.57 -4.98 -18.38
N ILE A 220 20.74 -4.40 -18.67
CA ILE A 220 21.58 -3.76 -17.68
C ILE A 220 21.40 -2.23 -17.76
N GLY A 221 20.89 -1.62 -16.71
CA GLY A 221 20.59 -0.19 -16.68
C GLY A 221 19.65 0.21 -17.81
N TRP A 222 19.94 1.30 -18.52
CA TRP A 222 19.15 1.86 -19.62
C TRP A 222 19.57 1.40 -21.03
N ASP A 223 20.53 0.46 -21.15
CA ASP A 223 20.96 -0.02 -22.47
C ASP A 223 20.15 -1.24 -22.91
N ALA A 224 19.12 -1.02 -23.71
CA ALA A 224 18.26 -2.08 -24.27
C ALA A 224 19.03 -3.11 -25.13
N ARG A 225 20.28 -2.85 -25.54
CA ARG A 225 21.16 -3.80 -26.25
C ARG A 225 21.97 -4.67 -25.30
N SER A 226 22.03 -4.31 -24.01
CA SER A 226 22.71 -5.08 -22.99
C SER A 226 21.81 -6.19 -22.46
N ASN A 227 22.43 -7.27 -22.02
CA ASN A 227 21.74 -8.37 -21.34
C ASN A 227 22.73 -9.10 -20.45
N ASP A 228 22.37 -9.35 -19.20
CA ASP A 228 23.23 -10.03 -18.24
C ASP A 228 23.42 -11.54 -18.54
N GLY A 229 22.56 -12.12 -19.39
CA GLY A 229 22.57 -13.54 -19.72
C GLY A 229 22.25 -14.46 -18.55
N ILE A 230 21.77 -13.92 -17.44
CA ILE A 230 21.45 -14.67 -16.24
C ILE A 230 19.99 -15.12 -16.29
N ARG A 231 19.75 -16.43 -16.22
CA ARG A 231 18.41 -16.97 -16.12
C ARG A 231 17.74 -16.47 -14.83
N TYR A 232 16.62 -15.76 -14.97
CA TYR A 232 15.95 -15.10 -13.87
C TYR A 232 14.46 -15.47 -13.81
N GLY A 233 13.93 -15.70 -12.60
CA GLY A 233 12.52 -15.98 -12.42
C GLY A 233 12.17 -16.41 -11.01
N GLY A 234 10.90 -16.78 -10.84
CA GLY A 234 10.30 -17.23 -9.60
C GLY A 234 8.77 -17.16 -9.72
N TYR A 235 8.08 -17.83 -8.84
CA TYR A 235 6.61 -17.76 -8.74
C TYR A 235 6.17 -18.14 -7.33
N TYR A 236 4.95 -17.81 -6.99
CA TYR A 236 4.32 -18.21 -5.73
C TYR A 236 3.43 -19.41 -5.96
N THR A 237 3.57 -20.45 -5.14
CA THR A 237 2.62 -21.56 -5.09
C THR A 237 1.30 -21.08 -4.49
N GLN A 238 0.20 -21.76 -4.79
CA GLN A 238 -1.11 -21.41 -4.21
C GLN A 238 -1.11 -21.49 -2.67
N GLU A 239 -0.26 -22.34 -2.09
CA GLU A 239 -0.08 -22.44 -0.64
C GLU A 239 0.60 -21.16 -0.09
N GLN A 240 1.69 -20.71 -0.73
CA GLN A 240 2.36 -19.46 -0.36
C GLN A 240 1.43 -18.25 -0.51
N LEU A 241 0.63 -18.20 -1.59
CA LEU A 241 -0.33 -17.13 -1.80
C LEU A 241 -1.37 -17.07 -0.68
N ARG A 242 -1.95 -18.24 -0.28
CA ARG A 242 -2.90 -18.30 0.84
C ARG A 242 -2.29 -17.95 2.19
N ASP A 243 -1.03 -18.33 2.43
CA ASP A 243 -0.30 -17.94 3.64
C ASP A 243 -0.09 -16.43 3.71
N ILE A 244 0.27 -15.80 2.59
CA ILE A 244 0.40 -14.32 2.50
C ILE A 244 -0.96 -13.63 2.67
N VAL A 245 -2.04 -14.16 2.09
CA VAL A 245 -3.41 -13.65 2.30
C VAL A 245 -3.79 -13.68 3.78
N ALA A 246 -3.55 -14.80 4.47
CA ALA A 246 -3.82 -14.90 5.90
C ALA A 246 -2.96 -13.91 6.72
N TYR A 247 -1.68 -13.77 6.36
CA TYR A 247 -0.75 -12.84 6.99
C TYR A 247 -1.19 -11.38 6.82
N ALA A 248 -1.69 -11.01 5.64
CA ALA A 248 -2.24 -9.69 5.35
C ALA A 248 -3.51 -9.41 6.16
N ALA A 249 -4.41 -10.39 6.25
CA ALA A 249 -5.67 -10.27 7.00
C ALA A 249 -5.45 -9.97 8.50
N GLU A 250 -4.44 -10.60 9.13
CA GLU A 250 -4.03 -10.28 10.51
C GLU A 250 -3.56 -8.82 10.69
N ARG A 251 -3.25 -8.13 9.59
CA ARG A 251 -2.79 -6.72 9.56
C ARG A 251 -3.87 -5.76 9.07
N GLY A 252 -5.11 -6.25 8.93
CA GLY A 252 -6.21 -5.46 8.40
C GLY A 252 -6.02 -5.08 6.92
N ILE A 253 -5.19 -5.84 6.18
CA ILE A 253 -4.88 -5.59 4.78
C ILE A 253 -5.58 -6.63 3.90
N GLU A 254 -6.35 -6.13 2.92
CA GLU A 254 -6.90 -6.96 1.84
C GLU A 254 -5.98 -6.91 0.62
N ILE A 255 -5.80 -8.05 -0.04
CA ILE A 255 -4.97 -8.14 -1.25
C ILE A 255 -5.84 -7.97 -2.49
N VAL A 256 -5.43 -7.05 -3.36
CA VAL A 256 -5.96 -6.87 -4.72
C VAL A 256 -4.97 -7.51 -5.68
N PRO A 257 -5.18 -8.76 -6.14
CA PRO A 257 -4.31 -9.38 -7.11
C PRO A 257 -4.55 -8.77 -8.49
N GLU A 258 -3.47 -8.55 -9.25
CA GLU A 258 -3.55 -8.15 -10.64
C GLU A 258 -3.12 -9.26 -11.56
N ILE A 259 -4.01 -9.58 -12.51
CA ILE A 259 -3.74 -10.42 -13.68
C ILE A 259 -3.95 -9.53 -14.90
N ASP A 260 -2.88 -9.03 -15.44
CA ASP A 260 -2.94 -8.06 -16.52
C ASP A 260 -3.40 -8.67 -17.84
N LEU A 261 -4.35 -7.99 -18.48
CA LEU A 261 -4.96 -8.39 -19.74
C LEU A 261 -5.59 -7.16 -20.48
N PRO A 262 -5.69 -7.15 -21.77
CA PRO A 262 -5.25 -8.18 -22.73
C PRO A 262 -3.82 -7.98 -23.22
N ALA A 263 -3.13 -6.91 -22.78
CA ALA A 263 -1.70 -6.67 -22.98
C ALA A 263 -0.89 -7.18 -21.78
N HIS A 264 0.39 -6.86 -21.71
CA HIS A 264 1.32 -7.30 -20.64
C HIS A 264 1.22 -8.80 -20.32
N ILE A 265 1.00 -9.63 -21.35
CA ILE A 265 0.65 -11.04 -21.23
C ILE A 265 1.64 -11.97 -21.96
N VAL A 266 2.77 -11.46 -22.42
CA VAL A 266 3.75 -12.26 -23.19
C VAL A 266 4.27 -13.44 -22.41
N SER A 267 4.33 -13.36 -21.09
CA SER A 267 4.65 -14.52 -20.25
C SER A 267 3.70 -15.70 -20.45
N ALA A 268 2.39 -15.43 -20.53
CA ALA A 268 1.40 -16.46 -20.84
C ALA A 268 1.46 -16.91 -22.32
N LEU A 269 1.71 -15.97 -23.25
CA LEU A 269 1.86 -16.32 -24.67
C LEU A 269 3.10 -17.18 -24.92
N THR A 270 4.18 -16.98 -24.15
CA THR A 270 5.38 -17.83 -24.23
C THR A 270 5.07 -19.26 -23.80
N ALA A 271 4.27 -19.41 -22.74
CA ALA A 271 3.83 -20.71 -22.23
C ALA A 271 2.80 -21.38 -23.15
N TYR A 272 1.86 -20.61 -23.70
CA TYR A 272 0.73 -21.08 -24.53
C TYR A 272 0.60 -20.24 -25.79
N PRO A 273 1.45 -20.46 -26.82
CA PRO A 273 1.54 -19.59 -28.00
C PRO A 273 0.24 -19.47 -28.81
N HIS A 274 -0.61 -20.49 -28.71
CA HIS A 274 -1.91 -20.48 -29.41
C HIS A 274 -2.87 -19.39 -28.91
N LEU A 275 -2.61 -18.78 -27.74
CA LEU A 275 -3.41 -17.68 -27.19
C LEU A 275 -3.15 -16.34 -27.89
N GLY A 276 -1.98 -16.14 -28.49
CA GLY A 276 -1.63 -14.92 -29.21
C GLY A 276 -2.15 -14.88 -30.66
N CYS A 277 -2.15 -13.69 -31.27
CA CYS A 277 -2.65 -13.47 -32.62
C CYS A 277 -1.82 -14.17 -33.70
N THR A 278 -0.49 -14.23 -33.52
CA THR A 278 0.45 -14.84 -34.52
C THR A 278 0.63 -16.34 -34.30
N GLY A 279 0.29 -16.88 -33.12
CA GLY A 279 0.52 -18.27 -32.76
C GLY A 279 1.97 -18.59 -32.38
N GLY A 280 2.80 -17.58 -32.20
CA GLY A 280 4.20 -17.70 -31.74
C GLY A 280 5.22 -18.07 -32.84
N PRO A 281 6.44 -18.43 -32.45
CA PRO A 281 6.89 -18.51 -31.05
C PRO A 281 7.01 -17.15 -30.37
N TYR A 282 6.79 -17.11 -29.05
CA TYR A 282 7.01 -15.93 -28.21
C TYR A 282 8.12 -16.21 -27.19
N ASN A 283 8.74 -15.14 -26.70
CA ASN A 283 9.74 -15.21 -25.64
C ASN A 283 9.44 -14.15 -24.62
N LEU A 284 9.66 -14.45 -23.33
CA LEU A 284 9.59 -13.45 -22.28
C LEU A 284 10.51 -12.27 -22.60
N MET A 285 10.04 -11.08 -22.30
CA MET A 285 10.84 -9.88 -22.49
C MET A 285 12.02 -9.85 -21.53
N THR A 286 13.15 -9.32 -22.03
CA THR A 286 14.38 -9.11 -21.25
C THR A 286 14.77 -7.64 -21.20
N VAL A 287 13.99 -6.79 -21.84
CA VAL A 287 14.15 -5.33 -21.89
C VAL A 287 12.87 -4.67 -21.38
N TRP A 288 12.99 -3.51 -20.79
CA TRP A 288 11.85 -2.75 -20.26
C TRP A 288 11.19 -1.96 -21.39
N ASP A 289 10.12 -2.49 -21.95
CA ASP A 289 9.39 -1.91 -23.08
C ASP A 289 7.98 -2.52 -23.11
N ILE A 290 7.09 -1.97 -23.92
CA ILE A 290 5.73 -2.45 -24.16
C ILE A 290 5.75 -3.47 -25.28
N ALA A 291 5.30 -4.69 -24.99
CA ALA A 291 5.21 -5.74 -26.00
C ALA A 291 4.12 -5.45 -27.03
N LYS A 292 4.40 -5.72 -28.31
CA LYS A 292 3.39 -5.63 -29.38
C LYS A 292 2.40 -6.80 -29.37
N ASP A 293 2.79 -7.91 -28.76
CA ASP A 293 2.02 -9.15 -28.75
C ASP A 293 1.03 -9.17 -27.58
N VAL A 294 -0.22 -9.31 -27.91
CA VAL A 294 -1.36 -9.27 -27.00
C VAL A 294 -2.22 -10.53 -27.14
N LEU A 295 -3.11 -10.76 -26.21
CA LEU A 295 -4.07 -11.85 -26.25
C LEU A 295 -4.94 -11.77 -27.51
N CYS A 296 -5.14 -12.89 -28.20
CA CYS A 296 -6.00 -12.94 -29.37
C CYS A 296 -7.48 -13.06 -28.97
N VAL A 297 -8.16 -11.93 -28.87
CA VAL A 297 -9.56 -11.85 -28.41
C VAL A 297 -10.59 -12.23 -29.48
N GLY A 298 -10.13 -12.58 -30.68
CA GLY A 298 -10.95 -13.23 -31.69
C GLY A 298 -11.17 -14.72 -31.49
N LYS A 299 -10.56 -15.33 -30.46
CA LYS A 299 -10.68 -16.77 -30.14
C LYS A 299 -11.46 -16.97 -28.85
N ASP A 300 -12.41 -17.88 -28.83
CA ASP A 300 -13.13 -18.23 -27.59
C ASP A 300 -12.21 -18.94 -26.57
N SER A 301 -11.23 -19.72 -27.05
CA SER A 301 -10.22 -20.36 -26.17
C SER A 301 -9.39 -19.36 -25.37
N SER A 302 -9.26 -18.12 -25.81
CA SER A 302 -8.60 -17.06 -25.01
C SER A 302 -9.45 -16.66 -23.80
N PHE A 303 -10.77 -16.62 -23.97
CA PHE A 303 -11.67 -16.34 -22.85
C PHE A 303 -11.82 -17.55 -21.90
N GLU A 304 -11.82 -18.77 -22.44
CA GLU A 304 -11.78 -19.98 -21.61
C GLU A 304 -10.51 -19.99 -20.73
N PHE A 305 -9.36 -19.62 -21.30
CA PHE A 305 -8.12 -19.45 -20.54
C PHE A 305 -8.26 -18.40 -19.43
N LEU A 306 -8.77 -17.20 -19.74
CA LEU A 306 -8.96 -16.13 -18.75
C LEU A 306 -9.93 -16.56 -17.65
N GLU A 307 -11.06 -17.15 -17.98
CA GLU A 307 -12.07 -17.61 -17.04
C GLU A 307 -11.52 -18.70 -16.09
N ASP A 308 -10.70 -19.60 -16.62
CA ASP A 308 -10.03 -20.65 -15.82
C ASP A 308 -8.99 -20.04 -14.86
N VAL A 309 -8.12 -19.16 -15.36
CA VAL A 309 -7.11 -18.46 -14.53
C VAL A 309 -7.78 -17.65 -13.43
N LEU A 310 -8.76 -16.83 -13.80
CA LEU A 310 -9.47 -15.97 -12.84
C LEU A 310 -10.30 -16.79 -11.84
N SER A 311 -10.76 -18.00 -12.19
CA SER A 311 -11.41 -18.90 -11.23
C SER A 311 -10.46 -19.30 -10.11
N GLU A 312 -9.23 -19.76 -10.43
CA GLU A 312 -8.25 -20.13 -9.43
C GLU A 312 -7.79 -18.92 -8.59
N VAL A 313 -7.63 -17.76 -9.23
CA VAL A 313 -7.30 -16.50 -8.54
C VAL A 313 -8.40 -16.11 -7.55
N CYS A 314 -9.68 -16.18 -7.94
CA CYS A 314 -10.80 -15.91 -7.03
C CYS A 314 -10.85 -16.87 -5.82
N ASP A 315 -10.45 -18.13 -6.00
CA ASP A 315 -10.41 -19.14 -4.93
C ASP A 315 -9.27 -18.90 -3.93
N ILE A 316 -8.23 -18.18 -4.34
CA ILE A 316 -7.07 -17.83 -3.50
C ILE A 316 -7.29 -16.51 -2.75
N PHE A 317 -7.81 -15.48 -3.45
CA PHE A 317 -7.93 -14.11 -2.93
C PHE A 317 -9.39 -13.81 -2.56
N PRO A 318 -9.71 -13.71 -1.25
CA PRO A 318 -11.10 -13.56 -0.79
C PRO A 318 -11.68 -12.17 -1.01
N TYR A 319 -10.82 -11.13 -1.11
CA TYR A 319 -11.29 -9.74 -1.27
C TYR A 319 -12.16 -9.56 -2.51
N GLU A 320 -13.09 -8.63 -2.46
CA GLU A 320 -14.10 -8.45 -3.51
C GLU A 320 -13.54 -7.92 -4.84
N TYR A 321 -12.35 -7.34 -4.88
CA TYR A 321 -11.77 -6.76 -6.08
C TYR A 321 -10.66 -7.63 -6.69
N ILE A 322 -10.71 -7.74 -8.02
CA ILE A 322 -9.63 -8.27 -8.87
C ILE A 322 -9.23 -7.15 -9.83
N HIS A 323 -7.94 -6.86 -9.90
CA HIS A 323 -7.39 -5.93 -10.89
C HIS A 323 -7.06 -6.70 -12.17
N ILE A 324 -7.48 -6.16 -13.32
CA ILE A 324 -7.33 -6.83 -14.63
C ILE A 324 -6.37 -6.09 -15.56
N GLY A 325 -5.62 -5.11 -15.07
CA GLY A 325 -4.76 -4.27 -15.91
C GLY A 325 -5.54 -3.41 -16.87
N GLY A 326 -5.32 -3.62 -18.14
CA GLY A 326 -6.01 -2.95 -19.25
C GLY A 326 -5.22 -1.79 -19.85
N ASP A 327 -4.05 -1.50 -19.30
CA ASP A 327 -3.13 -0.47 -19.74
C ASP A 327 -2.34 -0.84 -21.01
N GLU A 328 -1.85 0.19 -21.68
CA GLU A 328 -0.86 0.16 -22.74
C GLU A 328 -1.08 -0.90 -23.84
N CYS A 329 -2.33 -1.31 -24.08
CA CYS A 329 -2.65 -2.36 -25.05
C CYS A 329 -2.46 -1.89 -26.50
N PRO A 330 -1.41 -2.36 -27.25
CA PRO A 330 -1.21 -1.99 -28.65
C PRO A 330 -2.23 -2.68 -29.56
N LYS A 331 -2.86 -1.93 -30.43
CA LYS A 331 -3.93 -2.45 -31.32
C LYS A 331 -3.41 -3.13 -32.57
N ILE A 332 -2.13 -2.95 -32.93
CA ILE A 332 -1.52 -3.40 -34.20
C ILE A 332 -1.69 -4.91 -34.45
N ARG A 333 -1.69 -5.76 -33.41
CA ARG A 333 -1.92 -7.19 -33.61
C ARG A 333 -3.38 -7.49 -33.94
N TRP A 334 -4.32 -6.81 -33.33
CA TRP A 334 -5.75 -6.98 -33.61
C TRP A 334 -6.14 -6.46 -35.00
N GLU A 335 -5.59 -5.31 -35.40
CA GLU A 335 -5.79 -4.73 -36.73
C GLU A 335 -5.42 -5.72 -37.87
N ASN A 336 -4.37 -6.50 -37.64
CA ASN A 336 -3.84 -7.44 -38.62
C ASN A 336 -4.26 -8.91 -38.38
N CYS A 337 -5.06 -9.19 -37.34
CA CYS A 337 -5.49 -10.55 -37.03
C CYS A 337 -6.86 -10.87 -37.63
N PRO A 338 -6.96 -11.83 -38.61
CA PRO A 338 -8.25 -12.15 -39.20
C PRO A 338 -9.34 -12.58 -38.22
N LYS A 339 -8.95 -13.20 -37.07
CA LYS A 339 -9.90 -13.63 -36.06
C LYS A 339 -10.42 -12.46 -35.24
N CYS A 340 -9.55 -11.51 -34.87
CA CYS A 340 -9.97 -10.28 -34.15
C CYS A 340 -10.83 -9.41 -35.06
N GLN A 341 -10.48 -9.27 -36.34
CA GLN A 341 -11.30 -8.54 -37.30
C GLN A 341 -12.66 -9.22 -37.56
N ALA A 342 -12.70 -10.55 -37.55
CA ALA A 342 -13.98 -11.28 -37.63
C ALA A 342 -14.85 -11.02 -36.37
N ARG A 343 -14.27 -10.96 -35.20
CA ARG A 343 -14.95 -10.63 -33.95
C ARG A 343 -15.49 -9.19 -33.95
N ILE A 344 -14.69 -8.22 -34.43
CA ILE A 344 -15.11 -6.83 -34.59
C ILE A 344 -16.34 -6.76 -35.50
N LYS A 345 -16.30 -7.48 -36.63
CA LYS A 345 -17.43 -7.54 -37.56
C LYS A 345 -18.67 -8.20 -36.96
N GLU A 346 -18.49 -9.31 -36.22
CA GLU A 346 -19.55 -10.03 -35.53
C GLU A 346 -20.27 -9.14 -34.51
N LEU A 347 -19.50 -8.38 -33.73
CA LEU A 347 -19.99 -7.45 -32.72
C LEU A 347 -20.50 -6.13 -33.29
N GLY A 348 -20.30 -5.87 -34.61
CA GLY A 348 -20.68 -4.63 -35.27
C GLY A 348 -19.92 -3.40 -34.81
N LEU A 349 -18.71 -3.58 -34.24
CA LEU A 349 -17.87 -2.49 -33.78
C LEU A 349 -17.35 -1.66 -34.94
N LYS A 350 -17.27 -0.34 -34.76
CA LYS A 350 -16.87 0.61 -35.81
C LYS A 350 -16.03 1.72 -35.23
N ASP A 351 -15.18 2.28 -36.05
CA ASP A 351 -14.46 3.51 -35.75
C ASP A 351 -15.44 4.66 -35.47
N THR A 352 -15.05 5.51 -34.56
CA THR A 352 -15.67 6.80 -34.28
C THR A 352 -14.64 7.91 -34.45
N ASP A 353 -15.05 9.17 -34.30
CA ASP A 353 -14.12 10.30 -34.35
C ASP A 353 -13.02 10.25 -33.25
N LYS A 354 -13.26 9.50 -32.19
CA LYS A 354 -12.36 9.43 -31.02
C LYS A 354 -11.63 8.08 -30.92
N TRP A 355 -12.30 6.96 -31.20
CA TRP A 355 -11.80 5.61 -30.94
C TRP A 355 -11.97 4.68 -32.13
N THR A 356 -10.99 3.79 -32.35
CA THR A 356 -11.08 2.75 -33.40
C THR A 356 -11.89 1.54 -32.91
N ALA A 357 -12.30 0.68 -33.81
CA ALA A 357 -13.01 -0.55 -33.49
C ALA A 357 -12.24 -1.46 -32.52
N GLU A 358 -10.92 -1.39 -32.54
CA GLU A 358 -10.05 -2.15 -31.61
C GLU A 358 -10.13 -1.64 -30.17
N HIS A 359 -10.35 -0.34 -29.93
CA HIS A 359 -10.62 0.18 -28.59
C HIS A 359 -11.94 -0.38 -28.05
N TYR A 360 -12.99 -0.40 -28.87
CA TYR A 360 -14.27 -1.04 -28.51
C TYR A 360 -14.14 -2.55 -28.33
N LEU A 361 -13.21 -3.20 -29.06
CA LEU A 361 -12.89 -4.61 -28.86
C LEU A 361 -12.24 -4.84 -27.49
N GLN A 362 -11.41 -3.92 -27.00
CA GLN A 362 -10.87 -3.99 -25.63
C GLN A 362 -11.98 -3.83 -24.58
N ASN A 363 -12.93 -2.90 -24.76
CA ASN A 363 -14.09 -2.81 -23.87
C ASN A 363 -14.93 -4.10 -23.84
N TYR A 364 -15.09 -4.76 -24.99
CA TYR A 364 -15.73 -6.07 -25.03
C TYR A 364 -15.02 -7.10 -24.14
N VAL A 365 -13.67 -7.12 -24.13
CA VAL A 365 -12.88 -7.99 -23.24
C VAL A 365 -13.17 -7.64 -21.79
N THR A 366 -13.03 -6.38 -21.42
CA THR A 366 -13.29 -5.88 -20.06
C THR A 366 -14.70 -6.26 -19.59
N ALA A 367 -15.73 -6.01 -20.41
CA ALA A 367 -17.11 -6.32 -20.09
C ALA A 367 -17.36 -7.83 -19.92
N ARG A 368 -16.72 -8.68 -20.75
CA ARG A 368 -16.84 -10.14 -20.65
C ARG A 368 -16.18 -10.67 -19.38
N VAL A 369 -14.97 -10.18 -19.05
CA VAL A 369 -14.25 -10.53 -17.82
C VAL A 369 -15.03 -10.05 -16.60
N GLN A 370 -15.52 -8.81 -16.61
CA GLN A 370 -16.35 -8.26 -15.55
C GLN A 370 -17.60 -9.11 -15.28
N LYS A 371 -18.30 -9.51 -16.38
CA LYS A 371 -19.47 -10.39 -16.27
C LYS A 371 -19.13 -11.73 -15.65
N PHE A 372 -18.00 -12.33 -16.03
CA PHE A 372 -17.51 -13.58 -15.45
C PHE A 372 -17.19 -13.40 -13.96
N LEU A 373 -16.39 -12.39 -13.58
CA LEU A 373 -16.00 -12.11 -12.21
C LEU A 373 -17.22 -11.82 -11.31
N ALA A 374 -18.25 -11.16 -11.83
CA ALA A 374 -19.52 -10.95 -11.12
C ALA A 374 -20.20 -12.30 -10.74
N THR A 375 -20.07 -13.36 -11.56
CA THR A 375 -20.57 -14.71 -11.19
C THR A 375 -19.83 -15.33 -10.01
N LYS A 376 -18.62 -14.85 -9.71
CA LYS A 376 -17.79 -15.23 -8.57
C LYS A 376 -17.97 -14.28 -7.38
N GLY A 377 -18.87 -13.30 -7.46
CA GLY A 377 -19.05 -12.25 -6.45
C GLY A 377 -17.92 -11.23 -6.39
N LYS A 378 -17.14 -11.10 -7.48
CA LYS A 378 -16.01 -10.17 -7.57
C LYS A 378 -16.34 -8.96 -8.42
N LYS A 379 -15.66 -7.86 -8.12
CA LYS A 379 -15.67 -6.58 -8.83
C LYS A 379 -14.35 -6.40 -9.57
N VAL A 380 -14.36 -5.59 -10.63
CA VAL A 380 -13.19 -5.29 -11.45
C VAL A 380 -12.61 -3.95 -11.08
N ILE A 381 -11.28 -3.88 -10.97
CA ILE A 381 -10.49 -2.66 -11.10
C ILE A 381 -9.68 -2.77 -12.40
N GLY A 382 -9.50 -1.66 -13.11
CA GLY A 382 -8.55 -1.58 -14.23
C GLY A 382 -7.95 -0.19 -14.32
N TRP A 383 -6.80 -0.11 -14.99
CA TRP A 383 -6.16 1.17 -15.28
C TRP A 383 -7.05 2.07 -16.12
N ASP A 384 -6.79 3.38 -16.13
CA ASP A 384 -7.72 4.36 -16.71
C ASP A 384 -7.91 4.24 -18.25
N GLU A 385 -7.11 3.42 -18.94
CA GLU A 385 -7.33 3.07 -20.35
C GLU A 385 -8.62 2.30 -20.59
N ILE A 386 -9.18 1.62 -19.58
CA ILE A 386 -10.48 0.95 -19.75
C ILE A 386 -11.64 1.94 -19.96
N LEU A 387 -11.42 3.25 -19.69
CA LEU A 387 -12.35 4.33 -20.05
C LEU A 387 -12.37 4.64 -21.55
N GLU A 388 -11.37 4.16 -22.31
CA GLU A 388 -11.28 4.38 -23.75
C GLU A 388 -12.32 3.52 -24.46
N GLY A 389 -13.19 4.16 -25.24
CA GLY A 389 -14.34 3.50 -25.85
C GLY A 389 -15.61 3.63 -25.02
N ASP A 390 -16.29 2.52 -24.75
CA ASP A 390 -17.61 2.49 -24.10
C ASP A 390 -17.61 1.48 -22.93
N LEU A 391 -17.15 1.94 -21.78
CA LEU A 391 -17.00 1.09 -20.60
C LEU A 391 -18.36 0.70 -20.00
N ALA A 392 -18.53 -0.60 -19.74
CA ALA A 392 -19.70 -1.11 -19.03
C ALA A 392 -19.74 -0.62 -17.55
N PRO A 393 -20.93 -0.31 -17.00
CA PRO A 393 -21.05 0.13 -15.60
C PRO A 393 -20.52 -0.90 -14.58
N GLY A 394 -19.99 -0.41 -13.46
CA GLY A 394 -19.61 -1.23 -12.31
C GLY A 394 -18.13 -1.66 -12.29
N ALA A 395 -17.31 -1.23 -13.24
CA ALA A 395 -15.84 -1.28 -13.10
C ALA A 395 -15.36 -0.10 -12.26
N THR A 396 -14.30 -0.30 -11.49
CA THR A 396 -13.58 0.75 -10.76
C THR A 396 -12.35 1.15 -11.55
N ILE A 397 -12.10 2.45 -11.66
CA ILE A 397 -11.02 3.02 -12.47
C ILE A 397 -9.82 3.32 -11.58
N MET A 398 -8.64 2.84 -11.97
CA MET A 398 -7.40 3.23 -11.33
C MET A 398 -6.67 4.26 -12.20
N SER A 399 -6.67 5.54 -11.75
CA SER A 399 -6.19 6.67 -12.55
C SER A 399 -4.70 6.90 -12.31
N TRP A 400 -3.86 6.56 -13.32
CA TRP A 400 -2.41 6.67 -13.25
C TRP A 400 -1.80 7.70 -14.20
N ARG A 401 -2.40 7.91 -15.38
CA ARG A 401 -1.96 8.90 -16.40
C ARG A 401 -2.31 10.33 -16.00
N GLY A 402 -2.03 10.70 -14.75
CA GLY A 402 -2.45 11.93 -14.12
C GLY A 402 -3.84 11.82 -13.48
N GLU A 403 -4.41 12.96 -13.10
CA GLU A 403 -5.69 13.02 -12.37
C GLU A 403 -6.92 12.93 -13.29
N LYS A 404 -6.74 13.15 -14.61
CA LYS A 404 -7.84 13.30 -15.57
C LYS A 404 -8.74 12.05 -15.65
N GLY A 405 -8.14 10.86 -15.62
CA GLY A 405 -8.89 9.60 -15.65
C GLY A 405 -9.85 9.47 -14.48
N GLY A 406 -9.39 9.75 -13.26
CA GLY A 406 -10.21 9.73 -12.05
C GLY A 406 -11.30 10.80 -12.03
N ILE A 407 -10.97 12.03 -12.46
CA ILE A 407 -11.95 13.11 -12.61
C ILE A 407 -13.03 12.73 -13.63
N GLU A 408 -12.65 12.18 -14.78
CA GLU A 408 -13.60 11.71 -15.81
C GLU A 408 -14.47 10.57 -15.28
N ALA A 409 -13.88 9.60 -14.58
CA ALA A 409 -14.59 8.47 -13.99
C ALA A 409 -15.65 8.95 -12.98
N ALA A 410 -15.26 9.77 -12.01
CA ALA A 410 -16.16 10.32 -10.99
C ALA A 410 -17.32 11.12 -11.60
N ASN A 411 -17.03 11.97 -12.60
CA ASN A 411 -18.06 12.75 -13.30
C ASN A 411 -19.04 11.88 -14.11
N LYS A 412 -18.62 10.67 -14.51
CA LYS A 412 -19.47 9.68 -15.19
C LYS A 412 -20.19 8.72 -14.23
N GLY A 413 -19.95 8.84 -12.92
CA GLY A 413 -20.55 7.98 -11.89
C GLY A 413 -19.86 6.63 -11.74
N PHE A 414 -18.59 6.51 -12.15
CA PHE A 414 -17.74 5.36 -11.84
C PHE A 414 -16.91 5.62 -10.58
N ASP A 415 -16.74 4.59 -9.78
CA ASP A 415 -15.78 4.65 -8.66
C ASP A 415 -14.34 4.70 -9.20
N ALA A 416 -13.49 5.47 -8.51
CA ALA A 416 -12.10 5.64 -8.91
C ALA A 416 -11.14 5.56 -7.71
N ILE A 417 -9.93 5.09 -7.99
CA ILE A 417 -8.78 5.09 -7.10
C ILE A 417 -7.71 5.98 -7.74
N MET A 418 -7.24 6.96 -7.00
CA MET A 418 -6.27 7.92 -7.49
C MET A 418 -4.85 7.42 -7.26
N THR A 419 -4.06 7.32 -8.33
CA THR A 419 -2.65 6.93 -8.29
C THR A 419 -1.83 7.64 -9.38
N PRO A 420 -2.03 8.99 -9.56
CA PRO A 420 -1.36 9.71 -10.64
C PRO A 420 0.16 9.63 -10.50
N CYS A 421 0.83 9.32 -11.63
CA CYS A 421 2.27 9.03 -11.62
C CYS A 421 3.11 10.21 -11.11
N GLU A 422 2.65 11.44 -11.28
CA GLU A 422 3.34 12.64 -10.83
C GLU A 422 3.46 12.74 -9.30
N TYR A 423 2.63 12.01 -8.53
CA TYR A 423 2.58 12.06 -7.07
C TYR A 423 2.77 10.70 -6.40
N CYS A 424 2.33 9.63 -7.06
CA CYS A 424 2.15 8.31 -6.45
C CYS A 424 3.11 7.24 -6.95
N TYR A 425 3.91 7.50 -8.01
CA TYR A 425 4.87 6.52 -8.54
C TYR A 425 6.19 6.62 -7.78
N LEU A 426 6.33 5.74 -6.80
CA LEU A 426 7.50 5.71 -5.91
C LEU A 426 8.71 4.99 -6.50
N ASN A 427 8.64 4.54 -7.75
CA ASN A 427 9.78 4.08 -8.56
C ASN A 427 10.52 5.22 -9.27
N TYR A 428 10.04 6.47 -9.15
CA TYR A 428 10.69 7.69 -9.64
C TYR A 428 11.72 8.20 -8.62
N CYS A 429 12.67 9.05 -9.05
CA CYS A 429 13.70 9.61 -8.17
C CYS A 429 13.12 10.44 -7.03
N GLN A 430 13.74 10.36 -5.86
CA GLN A 430 13.38 11.14 -4.67
C GLN A 430 14.14 12.47 -4.58
N SER A 431 15.31 12.54 -5.23
CA SER A 431 16.18 13.69 -5.32
C SER A 431 16.16 14.29 -6.73
N ASP A 432 16.45 15.57 -6.84
CA ASP A 432 16.71 16.26 -8.11
C ASP A 432 18.10 15.92 -8.72
N LYS A 433 18.84 15.01 -8.09
CA LYS A 433 20.16 14.52 -8.50
C LYS A 433 20.11 13.01 -8.77
N PRO A 434 19.49 12.58 -9.87
CA PRO A 434 19.29 11.16 -10.16
C PRO A 434 20.61 10.37 -10.27
N GLU A 435 21.73 11.04 -10.58
CA GLU A 435 23.06 10.41 -10.62
C GLU A 435 23.60 9.98 -9.24
N LEU A 436 23.01 10.45 -8.15
CA LEU A 436 23.35 10.07 -6.77
C LEU A 436 22.42 8.99 -6.22
N GLU A 437 21.34 8.66 -6.95
CA GLU A 437 20.39 7.63 -6.55
C GLU A 437 20.70 6.27 -7.19
N PRO A 438 20.14 5.17 -6.67
CA PRO A 438 20.14 3.89 -7.38
C PRO A 438 19.55 4.03 -8.79
N VAL A 439 19.97 3.15 -9.72
CA VAL A 439 19.43 3.15 -11.08
C VAL A 439 17.90 3.01 -11.04
N GLY A 440 17.19 3.92 -11.71
CA GLY A 440 15.74 3.99 -11.74
C GLY A 440 15.25 4.89 -12.86
N PHE A 441 13.97 5.18 -12.88
CA PHE A 441 13.38 6.23 -13.71
C PHE A 441 13.84 7.60 -13.23
N HIS A 442 14.05 8.54 -14.16
CA HIS A 442 14.64 9.84 -13.85
C HIS A 442 13.63 10.94 -13.51
N GLU A 443 12.34 10.63 -13.58
CA GLU A 443 11.27 11.52 -13.12
C GLU A 443 11.43 11.79 -11.63
N TYR A 444 11.11 13.01 -11.22
CA TYR A 444 11.36 13.48 -9.87
C TYR A 444 10.05 13.62 -9.07
N VAL A 445 9.93 12.83 -8.01
CA VAL A 445 8.79 12.83 -7.08
C VAL A 445 9.31 12.89 -5.64
N PRO A 446 9.59 14.10 -5.10
CA PRO A 446 10.05 14.27 -3.72
C PRO A 446 8.95 14.00 -2.70
N VAL A 447 9.36 13.77 -1.44
CA VAL A 447 8.46 13.50 -0.32
C VAL A 447 7.40 14.60 -0.15
N GLU A 448 7.80 15.88 -0.26
CA GLU A 448 6.91 17.04 -0.11
C GLU A 448 5.82 17.03 -1.19
N LYS A 449 6.16 16.66 -2.43
CA LYS A 449 5.18 16.55 -3.52
C LYS A 449 4.16 15.45 -3.27
N CYS A 450 4.60 14.29 -2.76
CA CYS A 450 3.69 13.21 -2.32
C CYS A 450 2.77 13.71 -1.20
N TYR A 451 3.33 14.38 -0.19
CA TYR A 451 2.59 14.90 0.96
C TYR A 451 1.51 15.92 0.58
N ASN A 452 1.82 16.83 -0.35
CA ASN A 452 0.92 17.92 -0.75
C ASN A 452 -0.12 17.50 -1.79
N TYR A 453 -0.13 16.24 -2.21
CA TYR A 453 -1.14 15.74 -3.14
C TYR A 453 -2.56 15.85 -2.55
N GLU A 454 -3.53 16.35 -3.37
CA GLU A 454 -4.94 16.45 -3.01
C GLU A 454 -5.80 15.67 -4.00
N PRO A 455 -6.21 14.43 -3.66
CA PRO A 455 -6.87 13.53 -4.59
C PRO A 455 -8.29 13.93 -4.99
N LEU A 456 -8.92 14.86 -4.27
CA LEU A 456 -10.24 15.40 -4.61
C LEU A 456 -10.16 16.69 -5.44
N GLY A 457 -8.94 17.15 -5.75
CA GLY A 457 -8.70 18.35 -6.54
C GLY A 457 -9.36 18.27 -7.92
N GLY A 458 -10.10 19.32 -8.31
CA GLY A 458 -10.77 19.39 -9.61
C GLY A 458 -12.01 18.51 -9.77
N ILE A 459 -12.43 17.78 -8.73
CA ILE A 459 -13.63 16.94 -8.72
C ILE A 459 -14.79 17.71 -8.06
N PRO A 460 -15.98 17.79 -8.67
CA PRO A 460 -17.14 18.39 -8.04
C PRO A 460 -17.51 17.68 -6.73
N GLN A 461 -17.92 18.44 -5.71
CA GLN A 461 -18.21 17.90 -4.37
C GLN A 461 -19.24 16.75 -4.38
N GLU A 462 -20.24 16.82 -5.25
CA GLU A 462 -21.24 15.77 -5.42
C GLU A 462 -20.67 14.45 -5.94
N ALA A 463 -19.48 14.49 -6.58
CA ALA A 463 -18.79 13.31 -7.12
C ALA A 463 -17.65 12.81 -6.21
N HIS A 464 -17.34 13.49 -5.09
CA HIS A 464 -16.28 13.07 -4.17
C HIS A 464 -16.46 11.66 -3.63
N HIS A 465 -17.70 11.20 -3.45
CA HIS A 465 -18.00 9.86 -2.94
C HIS A 465 -17.60 8.73 -3.90
N HIS A 466 -17.33 9.04 -5.17
CA HIS A 466 -16.80 8.10 -6.15
C HIS A 466 -15.29 7.90 -6.01
N ILE A 467 -14.57 8.78 -5.31
CA ILE A 467 -13.15 8.57 -5.05
C ILE A 467 -13.00 7.66 -3.82
N LEU A 468 -12.70 6.39 -4.06
CA LEU A 468 -12.55 5.40 -3.00
C LEU A 468 -11.29 5.64 -2.16
N GLY A 469 -10.25 6.22 -2.75
CA GLY A 469 -9.02 6.53 -2.07
C GLY A 469 -7.82 6.71 -2.99
N VAL A 470 -6.64 6.50 -2.42
CA VAL A 470 -5.34 6.74 -3.06
C VAL A 470 -4.47 5.50 -2.95
N GLN A 471 -3.61 5.28 -3.94
CA GLN A 471 -2.60 4.24 -3.93
C GLN A 471 -1.24 4.79 -4.34
N CYS A 472 -0.15 4.33 -3.73
CA CYS A 472 1.20 4.52 -4.24
C CYS A 472 1.72 3.24 -4.90
N ASN A 473 2.59 3.39 -5.91
CA ASN A 473 3.05 2.29 -6.75
C ASN A 473 4.58 2.18 -6.75
N VAL A 474 5.08 0.96 -6.66
CA VAL A 474 6.50 0.62 -6.86
C VAL A 474 6.59 -0.37 -8.02
N TRP A 475 6.83 0.15 -9.22
CA TRP A 475 7.18 -0.62 -10.40
C TRP A 475 8.65 -1.01 -10.34
N THR A 476 9.00 -2.22 -10.79
CA THR A 476 10.30 -2.82 -10.45
C THR A 476 11.24 -3.09 -11.61
N GLU A 477 11.06 -2.43 -12.76
CA GLU A 477 11.94 -2.57 -13.93
C GLU A 477 13.42 -2.41 -13.55
N PHE A 478 13.74 -1.43 -12.73
CA PHE A 478 15.11 -1.18 -12.26
C PHE A 478 15.34 -1.57 -10.80
N ILE A 479 14.31 -2.06 -10.10
CA ILE A 479 14.34 -2.30 -8.66
C ILE A 479 14.42 -3.81 -8.40
N ALA A 480 15.63 -4.34 -8.37
CA ALA A 480 15.88 -5.78 -8.32
C ALA A 480 16.03 -6.37 -6.92
N THR A 481 16.10 -5.55 -5.87
CA THR A 481 16.37 -6.03 -4.50
C THR A 481 15.38 -5.46 -3.47
N PRO A 482 15.08 -6.19 -2.39
CA PRO A 482 14.23 -5.70 -1.31
C PRO A 482 14.72 -4.39 -0.69
N ALA A 483 16.03 -4.22 -0.54
CA ALA A 483 16.61 -2.97 -0.02
C ALA A 483 16.34 -1.79 -0.96
N HIS A 484 16.35 -2.02 -2.28
CA HIS A 484 16.03 -0.98 -3.26
C HIS A 484 14.54 -0.66 -3.24
N VAL A 485 13.64 -1.66 -3.11
CA VAL A 485 12.19 -1.42 -2.90
C VAL A 485 11.97 -0.51 -1.68
N GLN A 486 12.59 -0.85 -0.56
CA GLN A 486 12.46 -0.10 0.69
C GLN A 486 13.00 1.33 0.55
N TYR A 487 14.15 1.51 -0.10
CA TYR A 487 14.73 2.83 -0.39
C TYR A 487 13.76 3.70 -1.21
N MET A 488 13.19 3.15 -2.28
CA MET A 488 12.27 3.88 -3.14
C MET A 488 10.92 4.16 -2.46
N LEU A 489 10.45 3.23 -1.64
CA LEU A 489 9.19 3.33 -0.91
C LEU A 489 9.25 4.38 0.21
N LEU A 490 10.35 4.38 0.99
CA LEU A 490 10.45 5.13 2.24
C LEU A 490 11.36 6.36 2.10
N PRO A 491 10.96 7.52 2.64
CA PRO A 491 9.77 7.76 3.47
C PRO A 491 8.51 8.20 2.70
N ARG A 492 8.47 8.19 1.35
CA ARG A 492 7.35 8.70 0.56
C ARG A 492 6.02 8.00 0.83
N MET A 493 6.03 6.69 1.13
CA MET A 493 4.81 5.99 1.53
C MET A 493 4.21 6.58 2.82
N LEU A 494 5.03 7.10 3.74
CA LEU A 494 4.55 7.78 4.94
C LEU A 494 3.81 9.07 4.56
N ALA A 495 4.33 9.82 3.59
CA ALA A 495 3.67 11.02 3.07
C ALA A 495 2.32 10.69 2.40
N ILE A 496 2.27 9.62 1.60
CA ILE A 496 1.02 9.15 1.00
C ILE A 496 0.05 8.63 2.08
N SER A 497 0.54 8.02 3.17
CA SER A 497 -0.34 7.59 4.26
C SER A 497 -1.07 8.77 4.93
N GLU A 498 -0.41 9.93 5.06
CA GLU A 498 -1.06 11.19 5.51
C GLU A 498 -2.15 11.65 4.52
N VAL A 499 -1.90 11.58 3.21
CA VAL A 499 -2.90 11.92 2.19
C VAL A 499 -4.12 11.00 2.28
N GLN A 500 -3.89 9.72 2.54
CA GLN A 500 -4.94 8.69 2.61
C GLN A 500 -5.76 8.77 3.91
N TRP A 501 -5.16 9.29 4.98
CA TRP A 501 -5.71 9.23 6.34
C TRP A 501 -6.21 10.56 6.86
N SER A 502 -5.38 11.62 6.78
CA SER A 502 -5.61 12.90 7.45
C SER A 502 -6.44 13.84 6.57
N CYS A 503 -7.20 14.75 7.19
CA CYS A 503 -7.89 15.80 6.47
C CYS A 503 -6.90 16.85 5.95
N PRO A 504 -7.14 17.49 4.79
CA PRO A 504 -6.21 18.47 4.21
C PRO A 504 -5.89 19.65 5.14
N GLU A 505 -6.87 20.09 5.92
CA GLU A 505 -6.77 21.18 6.89
C GLU A 505 -5.87 20.89 8.09
N ASP A 506 -5.62 19.59 8.39
CA ASP A 506 -4.80 19.13 9.50
C ASP A 506 -3.36 18.82 9.09
N LYS A 507 -3.05 18.95 7.80
CA LYS A 507 -1.73 18.63 7.25
C LYS A 507 -0.74 19.76 7.53
N ASP A 508 0.45 19.38 8.05
CA ASP A 508 1.58 20.25 8.32
C ASP A 508 2.86 19.50 7.91
N PHE A 509 3.48 19.94 6.80
CA PHE A 509 4.65 19.28 6.24
C PHE A 509 5.88 19.41 7.16
N GLU A 510 6.06 20.55 7.82
CA GLU A 510 7.22 20.76 8.71
C GLU A 510 7.14 19.85 9.94
N ARG A 511 5.94 19.73 10.55
CA ARG A 511 5.69 18.74 11.61
C ARG A 511 5.96 17.33 11.11
N PHE A 512 5.36 16.94 9.97
CA PHE A 512 5.55 15.63 9.37
C PHE A 512 7.05 15.34 9.13
N LYS A 513 7.79 16.27 8.51
CA LYS A 513 9.23 16.15 8.26
C LYS A 513 9.99 15.92 9.57
N ALA A 514 9.71 16.72 10.59
CA ALA A 514 10.34 16.61 11.91
C ALA A 514 10.06 15.25 12.57
N ASP A 515 8.81 14.79 12.58
CA ASP A 515 8.39 13.51 13.16
C ASP A 515 8.99 12.32 12.40
N VAL A 516 9.06 12.39 11.06
CA VAL A 516 9.69 11.35 10.24
C VAL A 516 11.18 11.23 10.56
N ILE A 517 11.90 12.34 10.58
CA ILE A 517 13.36 12.33 10.82
C ILE A 517 13.68 11.91 12.25
N SER A 518 13.00 12.50 13.23
CA SER A 518 13.36 12.32 14.65
C SER A 518 12.83 11.01 15.24
N HIS A 519 11.75 10.44 14.68
CA HIS A 519 11.07 9.29 15.27
C HIS A 519 10.89 8.11 14.30
N GLN A 520 10.26 8.31 13.13
CA GLN A 520 9.90 7.20 12.25
C GLN A 520 11.13 6.54 11.59
N MET A 521 12.10 7.31 11.10
CA MET A 521 13.31 6.77 10.48
C MET A 521 14.18 5.99 11.48
N PRO A 522 14.40 6.43 12.73
CA PRO A 522 15.03 5.62 13.76
C PRO A 522 14.32 4.28 14.04
N VAL A 523 12.99 4.29 14.09
CA VAL A 523 12.19 3.05 14.24
C VAL A 523 12.41 2.12 13.05
N LEU A 524 12.24 2.60 11.83
CA LEU A 524 12.46 1.83 10.60
C LEU A 524 13.88 1.23 10.56
N LYS A 525 14.89 2.02 10.90
CA LYS A 525 16.28 1.55 11.00
C LYS A 525 16.44 0.43 12.02
N SER A 526 15.83 0.55 13.20
CA SER A 526 15.92 -0.47 14.25
C SER A 526 15.28 -1.80 13.84
N LEU A 527 14.30 -1.74 12.92
CA LEU A 527 13.62 -2.90 12.33
C LEU A 527 14.32 -3.44 11.09
N GLY A 528 15.45 -2.83 10.69
CA GLY A 528 16.26 -3.28 9.55
C GLY A 528 15.74 -2.85 8.19
N TYR A 529 14.88 -1.84 8.12
CA TYR A 529 14.46 -1.25 6.85
C TYR A 529 15.52 -0.29 6.29
N THR A 530 15.68 -0.33 4.98
CA THR A 530 16.41 0.69 4.20
C THR A 530 15.45 1.82 3.85
N TYR A 531 15.95 3.06 3.83
CA TYR A 531 15.15 4.23 3.44
C TYR A 531 16.03 5.32 2.82
N CYS A 532 15.42 6.18 2.02
CA CYS A 532 16.09 7.35 1.46
C CYS A 532 16.23 8.44 2.52
N LYS A 533 17.39 9.11 2.55
CA LYS A 533 17.70 10.17 3.52
C LYS A 533 17.49 11.58 2.98
N VAL A 534 17.05 11.72 1.73
CA VAL A 534 16.88 13.04 1.08
C VAL A 534 15.95 13.98 1.86
N ILE A 535 15.02 13.44 2.65
CA ILE A 535 14.16 14.25 3.52
C ILE A 535 14.94 14.98 4.64
N GLU A 536 16.15 14.50 4.98
CA GLU A 536 17.02 15.12 6.00
C GLU A 536 17.65 16.42 5.48
N ASP A 537 17.81 16.58 4.16
CA ASP A 537 18.37 17.73 3.47
C ASP A 537 17.31 18.82 3.23
#